data_0af7d40ccb5018f403dccc752213e67b
#
_entry.id   0af7d40ccb5018f403dccc752213e67b
#
_cell.length_a   1.000
_cell.length_b   1.000
_cell.length_c   1.000
_cell.angle_alpha   90.00
_cell.angle_beta   90.00
_cell.angle_gamma   90.00
#
_symmetry.space_group_name_H-M   'P 1'
#
loop_
_entity.id
_entity.type
_entity.pdbx_description
1 polymer ?
#
loop_
_entity_poly.entity_id
_entity_poly.type
_entity_poly.pdbx_seq_one_letter_code
_entity_poly.pdbx_strand_id
1 'polypeptide(L)'
;PACKELGTTFVAYSPLGRGMLTGAFKKDWQPSAGMDFRAGMAPRFSGAAFDANLALVGEIEALAAAKKVEAGQVALAWVLSRGDHIVSIPGTTKLKNLESNLGAADVKLSADEAKRLDSLAAKVQGARYNERGMGAVNA
;
A
#
# COMPACT_ATOMS: atom_id res chain seq x y z
N PRO A 1 18.06 1.18 -5.54
CA PRO A 1 19.49 1.01 -5.85
C PRO A 1 20.33 2.03 -5.08
N ALA A 2 20.12 3.35 -5.24
CA ALA A 2 20.95 4.40 -4.63
C ALA A 2 21.11 4.26 -3.11
N CYS A 3 20.02 4.05 -2.36
CA CYS A 3 20.11 3.86 -0.90
C CYS A 3 20.99 2.67 -0.52
N LYS A 4 20.90 1.57 -1.26
CA LYS A 4 21.73 0.38 -1.02
C LYS A 4 23.21 0.66 -1.32
N GLU A 5 23.50 1.35 -2.41
CA GLU A 5 24.88 1.74 -2.79
C GLU A 5 25.51 2.68 -1.77
N LEU A 6 24.71 3.62 -1.22
CA LEU A 6 25.14 4.60 -0.24
C LEU A 6 25.11 4.09 1.21
N GLY A 7 24.69 2.83 1.46
CA GLY A 7 24.54 2.29 2.80
C GLY A 7 23.48 2.99 3.65
N THR A 8 22.49 3.65 3.04
CA THR A 8 21.44 4.38 3.73
C THR A 8 20.13 3.60 3.79
N THR A 9 19.33 3.82 4.82
CA THR A 9 18.02 3.21 4.97
C THR A 9 16.98 3.95 4.14
N PHE A 10 16.18 3.22 3.37
CA PHE A 10 15.01 3.76 2.68
C PHE A 10 13.78 3.63 3.58
N VAL A 11 13.18 4.77 3.96
CA VAL A 11 11.96 4.82 4.75
C VAL A 11 10.74 4.88 3.82
N ALA A 12 10.04 3.76 3.69
CA ALA A 12 8.87 3.63 2.83
C ALA A 12 7.63 4.25 3.50
N TYR A 13 7.26 5.47 3.11
CA TYR A 13 6.08 6.14 3.62
C TYR A 13 4.79 5.66 2.93
N SER A 14 3.64 5.78 3.63
CA SER A 14 2.32 5.34 3.14
C SER A 14 2.31 3.89 2.62
N PRO A 15 2.93 2.93 3.33
CA PRO A 15 3.12 1.58 2.81
C PRO A 15 1.81 0.82 2.58
N LEU A 16 0.70 1.24 3.22
CA LEU A 16 -0.65 0.70 3.03
C LEU A 16 -1.48 1.49 2.01
N GLY A 17 -0.86 2.37 1.21
CA GLY A 17 -1.56 3.14 0.19
C GLY A 17 -2.71 3.98 0.78
N ARG A 18 -2.52 4.62 1.93
CA ARG A 18 -3.55 5.38 2.65
C ARG A 18 -4.79 4.56 3.01
N GLY A 19 -4.59 3.28 3.30
CA GLY A 19 -5.62 2.32 3.65
C GLY A 19 -6.17 1.50 2.48
N MET A 20 -5.87 1.83 1.22
CA MET A 20 -6.32 1.06 0.05
C MET A 20 -5.95 -0.41 0.17
N LEU A 21 -4.72 -0.71 0.55
CA LEU A 21 -4.17 -2.07 0.57
C LEU A 21 -4.58 -2.89 1.80
N THR A 22 -5.41 -2.34 2.68
CA THR A 22 -5.92 -3.09 3.86
C THR A 22 -7.12 -3.97 3.55
N GLY A 23 -7.77 -3.81 2.37
CA GLY A 23 -9.03 -4.46 2.04
C GLY A 23 -10.26 -3.85 2.73
N ALA A 24 -10.09 -2.74 3.47
CA ALA A 24 -11.19 -2.11 4.21
C ALA A 24 -12.18 -1.36 3.30
N PHE A 25 -11.79 -1.00 2.09
CA PHE A 25 -12.64 -0.26 1.17
C PHE A 25 -13.45 -1.20 0.28
N LYS A 26 -14.71 -0.84 0.08
CA LYS A 26 -15.64 -1.54 -0.82
C LYS A 26 -16.05 -0.59 -1.94
N LYS A 27 -16.71 -1.11 -2.97
CA LYS A 27 -17.08 -0.36 -4.18
C LYS A 27 -17.92 0.89 -3.90
N ASP A 28 -18.71 0.87 -2.85
CA ASP A 28 -19.56 1.97 -2.39
C ASP A 28 -18.88 2.92 -1.39
N TRP A 29 -17.59 2.69 -1.13
CA TRP A 29 -16.85 3.55 -0.20
C TRP A 29 -16.79 5.00 -0.70
N GLN A 30 -17.01 5.92 0.22
CA GLN A 30 -16.86 7.35 0.00
C GLN A 30 -15.93 7.95 1.07
N PRO A 31 -15.16 8.98 0.74
CA PRO A 31 -14.40 9.71 1.73
C PRO A 31 -15.29 10.24 2.84
N SER A 32 -14.82 10.24 4.08
CA SER A 32 -15.54 10.83 5.20
C SER A 32 -15.82 12.32 4.97
N ALA A 33 -16.96 12.81 5.43
CA ALA A 33 -17.25 14.24 5.40
C ALA A 33 -16.17 15.01 6.18
N GLY A 34 -15.73 16.14 5.66
CA GLY A 34 -14.71 16.99 6.26
C GLY A 34 -13.34 16.89 5.59
N MET A 35 -12.26 16.87 6.36
CA MET A 35 -10.89 16.91 5.83
C MET A 35 -10.31 15.52 5.48
N ASP A 36 -11.06 14.67 4.80
CA ASP A 36 -10.47 13.43 4.29
C ASP A 36 -9.59 13.73 3.06
N PHE A 37 -8.29 13.64 3.25
CA PHE A 37 -7.30 13.88 2.20
C PHE A 37 -7.55 13.07 0.92
N ARG A 38 -8.22 11.91 1.01
CA ARG A 38 -8.52 11.06 -0.14
C ARG A 38 -9.54 11.68 -1.07
N ALA A 39 -10.38 12.59 -0.54
CA ALA A 39 -11.31 13.39 -1.34
C ALA A 39 -10.56 14.46 -2.15
N GLY A 40 -10.53 14.35 -3.47
CA GLY A 40 -9.99 15.38 -4.37
C GLY A 40 -8.46 15.53 -4.43
N MET A 41 -7.72 15.02 -3.43
CA MET A 41 -6.25 15.10 -3.39
C MET A 41 -5.55 13.82 -3.85
N ALA A 42 -6.28 12.72 -3.93
CA ALA A 42 -5.75 11.40 -4.27
C ALA A 42 -6.56 10.75 -5.39
N PRO A 43 -6.21 10.97 -6.67
CA PRO A 43 -6.95 10.46 -7.83
C PRO A 43 -7.21 8.95 -7.83
N ARG A 44 -6.38 8.17 -7.13
CA ARG A 44 -6.54 6.72 -6.96
C ARG A 44 -7.81 6.31 -6.21
N PHE A 45 -8.47 7.26 -5.53
CA PHE A 45 -9.63 7.03 -4.67
C PHE A 45 -10.94 7.51 -5.31
N SER A 46 -10.98 7.76 -6.62
CA SER A 46 -12.17 8.26 -7.30
C SER A 46 -12.38 7.62 -8.66
N GLY A 47 -13.65 7.49 -9.04
CA GLY A 47 -14.08 7.04 -10.37
C GLY A 47 -13.50 5.70 -10.81
N ALA A 48 -13.25 5.55 -12.10
CA ALA A 48 -12.74 4.32 -12.69
C ALA A 48 -11.38 3.87 -12.13
N ALA A 49 -10.53 4.81 -11.68
CA ALA A 49 -9.26 4.47 -11.05
C ALA A 49 -9.47 3.77 -9.70
N PHE A 50 -10.44 4.21 -8.91
CA PHE A 50 -10.77 3.54 -7.65
C PHE A 50 -11.26 2.11 -7.88
N ASP A 51 -12.19 1.91 -8.81
CA ASP A 51 -12.72 0.58 -9.14
C ASP A 51 -11.62 -0.37 -9.65
N ALA A 52 -10.75 0.12 -10.53
CA ALA A 52 -9.63 -0.66 -11.05
C ALA A 52 -8.64 -1.04 -9.93
N ASN A 53 -8.34 -0.10 -9.02
CA ASN A 53 -7.44 -0.36 -7.89
C ASN A 53 -8.06 -1.33 -6.87
N LEU A 54 -9.37 -1.28 -6.63
CA LEU A 54 -10.06 -2.27 -5.78
C LEU A 54 -9.95 -3.69 -6.36
N ALA A 55 -10.02 -3.85 -7.69
CA ALA A 55 -9.81 -5.15 -8.31
C ALA A 55 -8.39 -5.69 -8.02
N LEU A 56 -7.37 -4.82 -8.04
CA LEU A 56 -6.00 -5.22 -7.67
C LEU A 56 -5.89 -5.59 -6.18
N VAL A 57 -6.61 -4.88 -5.30
CA VAL A 57 -6.66 -5.21 -3.87
C VAL A 57 -7.27 -6.60 -3.65
N GLY A 58 -8.29 -7.00 -4.44
CA GLY A 58 -8.86 -8.34 -4.39
C GLY A 58 -7.83 -9.46 -4.59
N GLU A 59 -6.82 -9.25 -5.43
CA GLU A 59 -5.71 -10.19 -5.61
C GLU A 59 -4.82 -10.30 -4.35
N ILE A 60 -4.62 -9.18 -3.65
CA ILE A 60 -3.88 -9.16 -2.37
C ILE A 60 -4.69 -9.85 -1.29
N GLU A 61 -6.01 -9.60 -1.22
CA GLU A 61 -6.94 -10.26 -0.29
C GLU A 61 -6.94 -11.79 -0.50
N ALA A 62 -6.95 -12.26 -1.76
CA ALA A 62 -6.89 -13.69 -2.07
C ALA A 62 -5.58 -14.33 -1.57
N LEU A 63 -4.44 -13.66 -1.76
CA LEU A 63 -3.16 -14.12 -1.26
C LEU A 63 -3.11 -14.12 0.28
N ALA A 64 -3.66 -13.08 0.90
CA ALA A 64 -3.75 -12.95 2.35
C ALA A 64 -4.59 -14.10 2.96
N ALA A 65 -5.74 -14.40 2.35
CA ALA A 65 -6.60 -15.52 2.76
C ALA A 65 -5.87 -16.87 2.66
N ALA A 66 -5.13 -17.13 1.58
CA ALA A 66 -4.34 -18.34 1.41
C ALA A 66 -3.25 -18.48 2.49
N LYS A 67 -2.68 -17.36 2.96
CA LYS A 67 -1.67 -17.32 4.02
C LYS A 67 -2.27 -17.20 5.43
N LYS A 68 -3.60 -17.05 5.56
CA LYS A 68 -4.29 -16.81 6.83
C LYS A 68 -3.80 -15.56 7.58
N VAL A 69 -3.55 -14.49 6.84
CA VAL A 69 -3.13 -13.18 7.34
C VAL A 69 -4.02 -12.08 6.78
N GLU A 70 -3.85 -10.84 7.22
CA GLU A 70 -4.59 -9.68 6.70
C GLU A 70 -3.93 -9.13 5.41
N ALA A 71 -4.72 -8.53 4.51
CA ALA A 71 -4.22 -7.94 3.26
C ALA A 71 -3.13 -6.87 3.49
N GLY A 72 -3.30 -6.05 4.55
CA GLY A 72 -2.30 -5.07 4.96
C GLY A 72 -0.96 -5.71 5.34
N GLN A 73 -0.98 -6.88 5.96
CA GLN A 73 0.25 -7.61 6.30
C GLN A 73 0.98 -8.10 5.05
N VAL A 74 0.26 -8.57 4.03
CA VAL A 74 0.86 -8.95 2.74
C VAL A 74 1.51 -7.74 2.07
N ALA A 75 0.83 -6.58 2.07
CA ALA A 75 1.37 -5.35 1.49
C ALA A 75 2.64 -4.87 2.21
N LEU A 76 2.66 -4.91 3.54
CA LEU A 76 3.83 -4.56 4.35
C LEU A 76 4.99 -5.55 4.15
N ALA A 77 4.70 -6.85 4.14
CA ALA A 77 5.69 -7.90 3.88
C ALA A 77 6.33 -7.73 2.50
N TRP A 78 5.55 -7.34 1.48
CA TRP A 78 6.09 -7.03 0.16
C TRP A 78 7.06 -5.84 0.20
N VAL A 79 6.74 -4.77 0.93
CA VAL A 79 7.66 -3.63 1.11
C VAL A 79 8.96 -4.09 1.78
N LEU A 80 8.86 -4.83 2.87
CA LEU A 80 10.02 -5.32 3.63
C LEU A 80 10.87 -6.30 2.82
N SER A 81 10.28 -7.08 1.92
CA SER A 81 10.99 -8.04 1.07
C SER A 81 11.90 -7.37 0.01
N ARG A 82 11.83 -6.04 -0.15
CA ARG A 82 12.66 -5.30 -1.12
C ARG A 82 14.12 -5.15 -0.72
N GLY A 83 14.47 -5.44 0.52
CA GLY A 83 15.85 -5.46 1.01
C GLY A 83 15.98 -5.00 2.45
N ASP A 84 17.05 -5.40 3.12
CA ASP A 84 17.32 -5.15 4.53
C ASP A 84 17.52 -3.66 4.87
N HIS A 85 17.76 -2.83 3.85
CA HIS A 85 17.87 -1.38 3.96
C HIS A 85 16.52 -0.66 3.85
N ILE A 86 15.40 -1.39 3.79
CA ILE A 86 14.06 -0.82 3.65
C ILE A 86 13.26 -1.04 4.91
N VAL A 87 12.71 0.04 5.47
CA VAL A 87 11.77 0.00 6.59
C VAL A 87 10.45 0.66 6.19
N SER A 88 9.35 0.16 6.72
CA SER A 88 8.02 0.73 6.50
C SER A 88 7.53 1.48 7.72
N ILE A 89 6.71 2.52 7.52
CA ILE A 89 6.15 3.35 8.59
C ILE A 89 4.61 3.40 8.50
N PRO A 90 3.91 2.27 8.74
CA PRO A 90 2.45 2.24 8.73
C PRO A 90 1.88 2.97 9.94
N GLY A 91 1.30 4.17 9.72
CA GLY A 91 0.69 4.97 10.79
C GLY A 91 -0.67 4.41 11.22
N THR A 92 -0.91 4.37 12.54
CA THR A 92 -2.21 4.01 13.11
C THR A 92 -2.41 4.62 14.50
N THR A 93 -3.67 4.82 14.89
CA THR A 93 -4.09 5.22 16.24
C THR A 93 -4.79 4.08 16.99
N LYS A 94 -4.88 2.88 16.38
CA LYS A 94 -5.59 1.73 16.94
C LYS A 94 -4.60 0.61 17.28
N LEU A 95 -4.65 0.12 18.52
CA LEU A 95 -3.77 -0.96 18.99
C LEU A 95 -3.88 -2.21 18.10
N LYS A 96 -5.10 -2.64 17.76
CA LYS A 96 -5.32 -3.78 16.85
C LYS A 96 -4.57 -3.62 15.52
N ASN A 97 -4.57 -2.43 14.93
CA ASN A 97 -3.86 -2.20 13.67
C ASN A 97 -2.34 -2.18 13.87
N LEU A 98 -1.85 -1.72 15.03
CA LEU A 98 -0.44 -1.78 15.36
C LEU A 98 0.03 -3.23 15.45
N GLU A 99 -0.70 -4.08 16.17
CA GLU A 99 -0.41 -5.51 16.30
C GLU A 99 -0.42 -6.20 14.92
N SER A 100 -1.44 -5.93 14.10
CA SER A 100 -1.50 -6.42 12.73
C SER A 100 -0.30 -5.97 11.90
N ASN A 101 0.08 -4.69 11.96
CA ASN A 101 1.22 -4.16 11.22
C ASN A 101 2.54 -4.82 11.66
N LEU A 102 2.73 -5.06 12.95
CA LEU A 102 3.93 -5.76 13.48
C LEU A 102 3.99 -7.20 12.99
N GLY A 103 2.86 -7.90 12.96
CA GLY A 103 2.77 -9.27 12.45
C GLY A 103 3.16 -9.41 10.96
N ALA A 104 3.22 -8.32 10.21
CA ALA A 104 3.70 -8.35 8.82
C ALA A 104 5.16 -8.79 8.69
N ALA A 105 5.98 -8.59 9.72
CA ALA A 105 7.39 -9.01 9.72
C ALA A 105 7.55 -10.54 9.67
N ASP A 106 6.56 -11.28 10.13
CA ASP A 106 6.56 -12.75 10.14
C ASP A 106 6.02 -13.34 8.84
N VAL A 107 5.37 -12.54 7.99
CA VAL A 107 4.79 -12.99 6.72
C VAL A 107 5.90 -13.23 5.70
N LYS A 108 6.08 -14.48 5.31
CA LYS A 108 7.04 -14.87 4.27
C LYS A 108 6.36 -14.94 2.91
N LEU A 109 6.90 -14.23 1.94
CA LEU A 109 6.48 -14.28 0.54
C LEU A 109 7.44 -15.16 -0.25
N SER A 110 6.91 -16.08 -1.04
CA SER A 110 7.71 -16.80 -2.03
C SER A 110 8.15 -15.84 -3.17
N ALA A 111 9.12 -16.27 -3.96
CA ALA A 111 9.57 -15.49 -5.13
C ALA A 111 8.43 -15.25 -6.13
N ASP A 112 7.57 -16.25 -6.35
CA ASP A 112 6.43 -16.14 -7.27
C ASP A 112 5.36 -15.21 -6.73
N GLU A 113 5.07 -15.25 -5.43
CA GLU A 113 4.14 -14.31 -4.78
C GLU A 113 4.65 -12.87 -4.85
N ALA A 114 5.94 -12.65 -4.57
CA ALA A 114 6.56 -11.34 -4.70
C ALA A 114 6.49 -10.82 -6.14
N LYS A 115 6.80 -11.66 -7.14
CA LYS A 115 6.69 -11.32 -8.56
C LYS A 115 5.25 -11.02 -8.98
N ARG A 116 4.28 -11.78 -8.47
CA ARG A 116 2.86 -11.48 -8.70
C ARG A 116 2.49 -10.10 -8.16
N LEU A 117 2.89 -9.77 -6.93
CA LEU A 117 2.65 -8.46 -6.35
C LEU A 117 3.35 -7.34 -7.15
N ASP A 118 4.56 -7.55 -7.68
CA ASP A 118 5.23 -6.61 -8.58
C ASP A 118 4.40 -6.32 -9.83
N SER A 119 3.79 -7.36 -10.40
CA SER A 119 2.92 -7.20 -11.58
C SER A 119 1.64 -6.42 -11.28
N LEU A 120 1.10 -6.50 -10.06
CA LEU A 120 -0.06 -5.70 -9.63
C LEU A 120 0.34 -4.22 -9.47
N ALA A 121 1.50 -3.95 -8.87
CA ALA A 121 1.99 -2.58 -8.68
C ALA A 121 2.11 -1.81 -10.01
N ALA A 122 2.48 -2.49 -11.10
CA ALA A 122 2.57 -1.92 -12.44
C ALA A 122 1.20 -1.55 -13.06
N LYS A 123 0.09 -2.10 -12.54
CA LYS A 123 -1.28 -1.89 -13.04
C LYS A 123 -2.06 -0.80 -12.29
N VAL A 124 -1.48 -0.20 -11.27
CA VAL A 124 -2.14 0.82 -10.44
C VAL A 124 -2.57 2.01 -11.29
N GLN A 125 -3.85 2.39 -11.17
CA GLN A 125 -4.44 3.49 -11.90
C GLN A 125 -4.48 4.78 -11.07
N GLY A 126 -4.34 5.92 -11.76
CA GLY A 126 -4.35 7.25 -11.16
C GLY A 126 -3.02 7.69 -10.56
N ALA A 127 -2.78 9.00 -10.60
CA ALA A 127 -1.61 9.61 -10.00
C ALA A 127 -1.66 9.53 -8.46
N ARG A 128 -0.51 9.61 -7.81
CA ARG A 128 -0.39 9.56 -6.34
C ARG A 128 -1.06 10.77 -5.67
N TYR A 129 -0.95 11.93 -6.29
CA TYR A 129 -1.53 13.20 -5.87
C TYR A 129 -2.28 13.83 -7.04
N ASN A 130 -3.07 14.86 -6.78
CA ASN A 130 -3.61 15.72 -7.82
C ASN A 130 -2.48 16.48 -8.54
N GLU A 131 -2.81 17.22 -9.60
CA GLU A 131 -1.83 17.92 -10.44
C GLU A 131 -0.89 18.82 -9.64
N ARG A 132 -1.44 19.63 -8.71
CA ARG A 132 -0.65 20.49 -7.83
C ARG A 132 0.34 19.70 -6.96
N GLY A 133 -0.11 18.58 -6.37
CA GLY A 133 0.74 17.73 -5.54
C GLY A 133 1.79 16.97 -6.35
N MET A 134 1.46 16.57 -7.58
CA MET A 134 2.44 15.94 -8.49
C MET A 134 3.52 16.91 -8.94
N GLY A 135 3.19 18.19 -9.13
CA GLY A 135 4.19 19.22 -9.46
C GLY A 135 5.23 19.48 -8.37
N ALA A 136 4.93 19.12 -7.12
CA ALA A 136 5.88 19.19 -6.00
C ALA A 136 6.74 17.91 -5.83
N VAL A 137 6.47 16.86 -6.60
CA VAL A 137 7.28 15.63 -6.56
C VAL A 137 8.51 15.84 -7.43
N ASN A 138 9.69 15.70 -6.86
CA ASN A 138 11.00 15.96 -7.50
C ASN A 138 11.25 17.43 -7.84
N ALA A 139 10.63 18.37 -7.12
CA ALA A 139 10.93 19.81 -7.26
C ALA A 139 12.20 20.18 -6.49
#